data_c353e32636146bf67e9f2a37311c203e
#
_entry.id   c353e32636146bf67e9f2a37311c203e
#
_cell.length_a   1.000
_cell.length_b   1.000
_cell.length_c   1.000
_cell.angle_alpha   90.00
_cell.angle_beta   90.00
_cell.angle_gamma   90.00
#
_symmetry.space_group_name_H-M   'P 1'
#
loop_
_entity.id
_entity.type
_entity.pdbx_description
1 polymer ?
#
loop_
_entity_poly.entity_id
_entity_poly.type
_entity_poly.pdbx_seq_one_letter_code
_entity_poly.pdbx_strand_id
1 'polypeptide(L)'
;MNKEKELKWGTIIPLIGGSAIGCNKATGNLPAFHLSYEAFAANESHIEDYWPEVPMYRLDHEELDIPNQTFEQVDFVNSVCPCAGLSQLNSASGSASSRGSDAVQNQWMYNSSEYVLENVKPKVLWGENAPGLFTKMGEGVVNRLKAIGEKYGYSFSLIKTNTELHGIPQRRIRTFYFFWN
;
A
#
# COMPACT_ATOMS: atom_id res chain seq x y z
N MET A 1 -23.05 7.72 -26.11
CA MET A 1 -21.88 8.05 -25.27
C MET A 1 -21.90 7.11 -24.09
N ASN A 2 -21.00 6.13 -24.05
CA ASN A 2 -20.78 5.35 -22.83
C ASN A 2 -20.26 6.33 -21.77
N LYS A 3 -20.99 6.52 -20.67
CA LYS A 3 -20.44 7.16 -19.49
C LYS A 3 -19.25 6.31 -19.07
N GLU A 4 -18.04 6.84 -19.16
CA GLU A 4 -16.90 6.19 -18.53
C GLU A 4 -17.29 5.92 -17.10
N LYS A 5 -17.13 4.67 -16.67
CA LYS A 5 -17.47 4.27 -15.32
C LYS A 5 -16.50 4.99 -14.39
N GLU A 6 -17.03 5.81 -13.51
CA GLU A 6 -16.26 6.50 -12.48
C GLU A 6 -15.55 5.46 -11.60
N LEU A 7 -14.22 5.54 -11.51
CA LEU A 7 -13.42 4.62 -10.69
C LEU A 7 -13.55 5.01 -9.21
N LYS A 8 -14.02 4.07 -8.40
CA LYS A 8 -14.02 4.21 -6.94
C LYS A 8 -12.75 3.61 -6.36
N TRP A 9 -12.20 4.25 -5.35
CA TRP A 9 -10.95 3.80 -4.76
C TRP A 9 -10.86 4.13 -3.27
N GLY A 10 -9.97 3.40 -2.58
CA GLY A 10 -9.59 3.65 -1.21
C GLY A 10 -8.09 3.62 -1.04
N THR A 11 -7.59 3.94 0.13
CA THR A 11 -6.17 3.85 0.44
C THR A 11 -5.92 3.22 1.80
N ILE A 12 -4.80 2.51 1.93
CA ILE A 12 -4.32 2.00 3.22
C ILE A 12 -2.90 2.48 3.48
N ILE A 13 -2.68 2.94 4.71
CA ILE A 13 -1.44 3.57 5.17
C ILE A 13 -1.08 4.77 4.25
N PRO A 14 -1.95 5.79 4.15
CA PRO A 14 -1.72 6.92 3.25
C PRO A 14 -0.53 7.80 3.65
N LEU A 15 -0.12 7.77 4.91
CA LEU A 15 0.91 8.64 5.50
C LEU A 15 0.61 10.12 5.19
N ILE A 16 1.55 10.85 4.61
CA ILE A 16 1.36 12.25 4.20
C ILE A 16 0.55 12.42 2.90
N GLY A 17 0.01 11.35 2.34
CA GLY A 17 -0.96 11.40 1.25
C GLY A 17 -0.41 11.50 -0.17
N GLY A 18 0.89 11.48 -0.41
CA GLY A 18 1.46 11.68 -1.74
C GLY A 18 0.89 10.74 -2.81
N SER A 19 0.73 9.46 -2.49
CA SER A 19 0.13 8.46 -3.38
C SER A 19 -1.37 8.71 -3.57
N ALA A 20 -2.09 9.03 -2.50
CA ALA A 20 -3.52 9.32 -2.54
C ALA A 20 -3.82 10.57 -3.39
N ILE A 21 -3.02 11.63 -3.27
CA ILE A 21 -3.12 12.82 -4.12
C ILE A 21 -2.88 12.47 -5.59
N GLY A 22 -1.94 11.56 -5.87
CA GLY A 22 -1.70 11.04 -7.22
C GLY A 22 -2.92 10.30 -7.79
N CYS A 23 -3.55 9.44 -7.00
CA CYS A 23 -4.79 8.74 -7.37
C CYS A 23 -5.95 9.71 -7.62
N ASN A 24 -6.14 10.70 -6.73
CA ASN A 24 -7.14 11.74 -6.92
C ASN A 24 -6.96 12.50 -8.23
N LYS A 25 -5.73 12.91 -8.55
CA LYS A 25 -5.43 13.59 -9.83
C LYS A 25 -5.70 12.71 -11.04
N ALA A 26 -5.47 11.41 -10.94
CA ALA A 26 -5.67 10.47 -12.03
C ALA A 26 -7.16 10.10 -12.24
N THR A 27 -7.93 10.01 -11.17
CA THR A 27 -9.34 9.58 -11.22
C THR A 27 -10.33 10.75 -11.24
N GLY A 28 -9.92 11.92 -10.76
CA GLY A 28 -10.81 13.05 -10.53
C GLY A 28 -11.68 12.94 -9.27
N ASN A 29 -11.54 11.87 -8.48
CA ASN A 29 -12.38 11.55 -7.33
C ASN A 29 -11.59 11.49 -6.04
N LEU A 30 -12.24 11.81 -4.92
CA LEU A 30 -11.73 11.52 -3.60
C LEU A 30 -11.77 10.01 -3.31
N PRO A 31 -10.91 9.51 -2.40
CA PRO A 31 -11.03 8.14 -1.93
C PRO A 31 -12.33 7.96 -1.13
N ALA A 32 -12.92 6.77 -1.21
CA ALA A 32 -14.09 6.43 -0.42
C ALA A 32 -13.74 6.31 1.08
N PHE A 33 -12.49 5.97 1.38
CA PHE A 33 -11.98 5.85 2.74
C PHE A 33 -10.45 5.88 2.78
N HIS A 34 -9.94 6.20 3.96
CA HIS A 34 -8.58 5.91 4.38
C HIS A 34 -8.60 4.79 5.43
N LEU A 35 -7.72 3.82 5.26
CA LEU A 35 -7.40 2.81 6.27
C LEU A 35 -6.00 3.06 6.80
N SER A 36 -5.78 2.96 8.08
CA SER A 36 -4.46 3.04 8.67
C SER A 36 -4.36 2.25 9.97
N TYR A 37 -3.20 2.29 10.59
CA TYR A 37 -2.95 1.70 11.88
C TYR A 37 -2.69 2.81 12.91
N GLU A 38 -3.08 2.59 14.16
CA GLU A 38 -2.84 3.52 15.26
C GLU A 38 -1.36 3.95 15.38
N ALA A 39 -0.46 3.02 15.05
CA ALA A 39 1.00 3.29 15.06
C ALA A 39 1.44 4.39 14.09
N PHE A 40 0.64 4.73 13.09
CA PHE A 40 0.94 5.77 12.09
C PHE A 40 0.19 7.08 12.31
N ALA A 41 -0.67 7.17 13.31
CA ALA A 41 -1.55 8.32 13.53
C ALA A 41 -0.81 9.68 13.47
N ALA A 42 0.36 9.77 14.11
CA ALA A 42 1.15 11.00 14.12
C ALA A 42 1.72 11.41 12.74
N ASN A 43 1.83 10.47 11.80
CA ASN A 43 2.38 10.70 10.46
C ASN A 43 1.29 10.89 9.40
N GLU A 44 0.04 10.77 9.77
CA GLU A 44 -1.11 10.81 8.86
C GLU A 44 -2.02 12.01 9.08
N SER A 45 -1.75 12.83 10.09
CA SER A 45 -2.55 14.04 10.38
C SER A 45 -2.73 14.94 9.17
N HIS A 46 -1.73 15.01 8.29
CA HIS A 46 -1.80 15.86 7.10
C HIS A 46 -2.82 15.39 6.07
N ILE A 47 -3.04 14.08 5.89
CA ILE A 47 -4.05 13.61 4.94
C ILE A 47 -5.46 13.78 5.49
N GLU A 48 -5.65 13.63 6.79
CA GLU A 48 -6.92 13.91 7.47
C GLU A 48 -7.28 15.40 7.38
N ASP A 49 -6.30 16.30 7.58
CA ASP A 49 -6.48 17.72 7.44
C ASP A 49 -6.75 18.15 5.98
N TYR A 50 -6.17 17.42 5.02
CA TYR A 50 -6.28 17.72 3.60
C TYR A 50 -7.64 17.34 3.02
N TRP A 51 -8.23 16.23 3.47
CA TRP A 51 -9.56 15.75 3.08
C TRP A 51 -10.40 15.34 4.32
N PRO A 52 -10.85 16.30 5.12
CA PRO A 52 -11.57 16.03 6.37
C PRO A 52 -12.92 15.33 6.14
N GLU A 53 -13.47 15.38 4.92
CA GLU A 53 -14.69 14.68 4.53
C GLU A 53 -14.50 13.18 4.26
N VAL A 54 -13.26 12.73 4.08
CA VAL A 54 -12.96 11.30 3.82
C VAL A 54 -12.79 10.57 5.16
N PRO A 55 -13.57 9.52 5.41
CA PRO A 55 -13.47 8.78 6.66
C PRO A 55 -12.10 8.09 6.80
N MET A 56 -11.48 8.24 7.97
CA MET A 56 -10.27 7.54 8.37
C MET A 56 -10.63 6.44 9.37
N TYR A 57 -10.32 5.21 9.02
CA TYR A 57 -10.45 4.05 9.91
C TYR A 57 -9.07 3.60 10.37
N ARG A 58 -8.92 3.37 11.67
CA ARG A 58 -7.65 2.92 12.25
C ARG A 58 -7.79 1.49 12.78
N LEU A 59 -6.82 0.67 12.40
CA LEU A 59 -6.68 -0.70 12.83
C LEU A 59 -5.75 -0.75 14.05
N ASP A 60 -6.08 -1.58 15.02
CA ASP A 60 -5.10 -1.98 16.02
C ASP A 60 -3.99 -2.81 15.37
N HIS A 61 -2.79 -2.73 15.90
CA HIS A 61 -1.64 -3.48 15.38
C HIS A 61 -1.79 -4.99 15.65
N GLU A 62 -2.40 -5.35 16.78
CA GLU A 62 -2.54 -6.72 17.22
C GLU A 62 -3.89 -7.32 16.78
N GLU A 63 -4.93 -6.52 16.73
CA GLU A 63 -6.26 -6.90 16.28
C GLU A 63 -6.50 -6.32 14.88
N LEU A 64 -6.25 -7.11 13.84
CA LEU A 64 -6.49 -6.73 12.43
C LEU A 64 -7.98 -6.62 12.09
N ASP A 65 -8.82 -6.32 13.07
CA ASP A 65 -10.25 -6.26 12.90
C ASP A 65 -10.82 -4.90 13.33
N ILE A 66 -11.62 -4.31 12.45
CA ILE A 66 -12.55 -3.25 12.81
C ILE A 66 -13.92 -3.93 12.94
N PRO A 67 -14.36 -4.26 14.14
CA PRO A 67 -15.60 -5.01 14.33
C PRO A 67 -16.78 -4.33 13.63
N ASN A 68 -17.49 -5.10 12.80
CA ASN A 68 -18.70 -4.65 12.08
C ASN A 68 -18.48 -3.53 11.06
N GLN A 69 -17.26 -3.28 10.59
CA GLN A 69 -17.03 -2.31 9.53
C GLN A 69 -17.33 -2.92 8.15
N THR A 70 -18.27 -2.33 7.45
CA THR A 70 -18.53 -2.62 6.03
C THR A 70 -17.94 -1.50 5.19
N PHE A 71 -17.05 -1.83 4.27
CA PHE A 71 -16.46 -0.86 3.36
C PHE A 71 -17.31 -0.73 2.09
N GLU A 72 -17.35 0.49 1.56
CA GLU A 72 -17.90 0.70 0.23
C GLU A 72 -17.09 -0.12 -0.80
N GLN A 73 -17.79 -0.75 -1.74
CA GLN A 73 -17.13 -1.49 -2.81
C GLN A 73 -16.33 -0.55 -3.69
N VAL A 74 -15.04 -0.78 -3.79
CA VAL A 74 -14.11 0.03 -4.60
C VAL A 74 -13.47 -0.79 -5.71
N ASP A 75 -13.06 -0.10 -6.79
CA ASP A 75 -12.38 -0.75 -7.90
C ASP A 75 -10.91 -1.03 -7.56
N PHE A 76 -10.25 -0.11 -6.83
CA PHE A 76 -8.89 -0.35 -6.37
C PHE A 76 -8.59 0.27 -4.98
N VAL A 77 -7.56 -0.28 -4.35
CA VAL A 77 -6.94 0.28 -3.13
C VAL A 77 -5.46 0.48 -3.38
N ASN A 78 -4.91 1.61 -2.96
CA ASN A 78 -3.48 1.84 -2.97
C ASN A 78 -2.88 1.77 -1.55
N SER A 79 -1.62 1.35 -1.46
CA SER A 79 -0.90 1.15 -0.21
C SER A 79 0.50 1.76 -0.26
N VAL A 80 0.89 2.43 0.83
CA VAL A 80 2.26 2.97 0.99
C VAL A 80 2.85 2.43 2.30
N CYS A 81 3.27 1.17 2.27
CA CYS A 81 3.85 0.53 3.44
C CYS A 81 5.28 1.01 3.71
N PRO A 82 5.72 1.01 4.98
CA PRO A 82 7.09 1.29 5.34
C PRO A 82 8.10 0.46 4.53
N CYS A 83 9.11 1.12 3.99
CA CYS A 83 10.09 0.49 3.09
C CYS A 83 11.46 0.27 3.77
N ALA A 84 11.60 0.57 5.06
CA ALA A 84 12.89 0.56 5.75
C ALA A 84 13.62 -0.78 5.66
N GLY A 85 12.90 -1.90 5.75
CA GLY A 85 13.48 -3.24 5.63
C GLY A 85 14.09 -3.55 4.26
N LEU A 86 13.62 -2.90 3.19
CA LEU A 86 14.04 -3.14 1.81
C LEU A 86 14.78 -1.96 1.19
N SER A 87 14.99 -0.89 1.96
CA SER A 87 15.69 0.31 1.49
C SER A 87 17.19 0.14 1.56
N GLN A 88 17.88 0.54 0.49
CA GLN A 88 19.35 0.63 0.47
C GLN A 88 19.90 1.72 1.39
N LEU A 89 19.07 2.74 1.71
CA LEU A 89 19.44 3.84 2.60
C LEU A 89 19.33 3.47 4.08
N ASN A 90 18.73 2.33 4.40
CA ASN A 90 18.73 1.81 5.75
C ASN A 90 20.12 1.30 6.11
N SER A 91 20.92 2.16 6.71
CA SER A 91 22.25 1.87 7.23
C SER A 91 22.22 1.19 8.59
N ALA A 92 21.07 0.70 9.06
CA ALA A 92 20.96 0.05 10.36
C ALA A 92 22.00 -1.05 10.47
N SER A 93 23.14 -0.63 10.97
CA SER A 93 24.24 -1.47 11.36
C SER A 93 23.79 -2.26 12.59
N GLY A 94 23.63 -3.55 12.48
CA GLY A 94 23.74 -4.37 13.64
C GLY A 94 22.72 -5.45 13.93
N SER A 95 21.56 -5.53 13.28
CA SER A 95 20.74 -6.73 13.43
C SER A 95 20.17 -7.21 12.08
N ALA A 96 20.30 -8.49 11.80
CA ALA A 96 19.69 -9.15 10.65
C ALA A 96 18.15 -8.93 10.59
N SER A 97 17.53 -8.66 11.74
CA SER A 97 16.09 -8.40 11.88
C SER A 97 15.61 -7.04 11.37
N SER A 98 16.51 -6.12 11.04
CA SER A 98 16.13 -4.77 10.59
C SER A 98 16.19 -4.60 9.06
N ARG A 99 16.67 -5.60 8.32
CA ARG A 99 16.91 -5.52 6.89
C ARG A 99 16.63 -6.82 6.15
N GLY A 100 16.16 -6.72 4.90
CA GLY A 100 15.85 -7.89 4.06
C GLY A 100 14.49 -8.48 4.34
N SER A 101 14.31 -9.73 3.95
CA SER A 101 13.01 -10.42 4.03
C SER A 101 12.51 -10.60 5.47
N ASP A 102 13.40 -10.67 6.44
CA ASP A 102 13.07 -10.91 7.85
C ASP A 102 12.85 -9.61 8.65
N ALA A 103 12.93 -8.45 7.98
CA ALA A 103 12.72 -7.18 8.65
C ALA A 103 11.29 -7.05 9.17
N VAL A 104 11.17 -6.66 10.46
CA VAL A 104 9.87 -6.50 11.15
C VAL A 104 8.96 -5.52 10.40
N GLN A 105 9.53 -4.49 9.77
CA GLN A 105 8.79 -3.49 9.00
C GLN A 105 8.02 -4.09 7.80
N ASN A 106 8.40 -5.26 7.32
CA ASN A 106 7.67 -5.94 6.24
C ASN A 106 6.29 -6.45 6.71
N GLN A 107 6.10 -6.61 8.02
CA GLN A 107 4.82 -7.05 8.59
C GLN A 107 3.67 -6.12 8.20
N TRP A 108 3.92 -4.81 8.12
CA TRP A 108 2.92 -3.83 7.68
C TRP A 108 2.40 -4.12 6.25
N MET A 109 3.29 -4.54 5.36
CA MET A 109 2.93 -4.89 4.00
C MET A 109 2.07 -6.16 3.94
N TYR A 110 2.40 -7.16 4.76
CA TYR A 110 1.62 -8.40 4.84
C TYR A 110 0.24 -8.14 5.44
N ASN A 111 0.20 -7.53 6.62
CA ASN A 111 -1.04 -7.28 7.34
C ASN A 111 -1.99 -6.39 6.54
N SER A 112 -1.49 -5.31 5.94
CA SER A 112 -2.31 -4.42 5.13
C SER A 112 -2.86 -5.11 3.87
N SER A 113 -2.03 -5.93 3.21
CA SER A 113 -2.47 -6.69 2.04
C SER A 113 -3.53 -7.72 2.43
N GLU A 114 -3.28 -8.50 3.47
CA GLU A 114 -4.21 -9.52 3.94
C GLU A 114 -5.56 -8.90 4.35
N TYR A 115 -5.53 -7.84 5.15
CA TYR A 115 -6.73 -7.16 5.59
C TYR A 115 -7.57 -6.62 4.41
N VAL A 116 -6.94 -5.96 3.45
CA VAL A 116 -7.63 -5.38 2.29
C VAL A 116 -8.22 -6.47 1.40
N LEU A 117 -7.47 -7.54 1.12
CA LEU A 117 -7.97 -8.63 0.26
C LEU A 117 -9.10 -9.41 0.93
N GLU A 118 -9.10 -9.53 2.25
CA GLU A 118 -10.14 -10.24 3.01
C GLU A 118 -11.41 -9.41 3.19
N ASN A 119 -11.29 -8.13 3.58
CA ASN A 119 -12.41 -7.33 4.06
C ASN A 119 -12.92 -6.32 3.03
N VAL A 120 -12.04 -5.73 2.22
CA VAL A 120 -12.44 -4.74 1.20
C VAL A 120 -12.70 -5.39 -0.16
N LYS A 121 -11.90 -6.39 -0.52
CA LYS A 121 -12.02 -7.18 -1.77
C LYS A 121 -12.07 -6.32 -3.04
N PRO A 122 -11.11 -5.39 -3.22
CA PRO A 122 -11.08 -4.55 -4.43
C PRO A 122 -10.72 -5.41 -5.66
N LYS A 123 -10.99 -4.93 -6.87
CA LYS A 123 -10.49 -5.60 -8.09
C LYS A 123 -8.98 -5.56 -8.19
N VAL A 124 -8.37 -4.46 -7.71
CA VAL A 124 -6.92 -4.27 -7.67
C VAL A 124 -6.50 -3.70 -6.32
N LEU A 125 -5.55 -4.36 -5.65
CA LEU A 125 -4.74 -3.74 -4.61
C LEU A 125 -3.34 -3.53 -5.16
N TRP A 126 -2.82 -2.31 -5.08
CA TRP A 126 -1.44 -2.05 -5.45
C TRP A 126 -0.70 -1.28 -4.38
N GLY A 127 0.60 -1.49 -4.29
CA GLY A 127 1.44 -0.76 -3.35
C GLY A 127 2.82 -0.46 -3.91
N GLU A 128 3.47 0.52 -3.28
CA GLU A 128 4.81 0.97 -3.62
C GLU A 128 5.79 0.54 -2.53
N ASN A 129 7.02 0.20 -2.93
CA ASN A 129 8.11 -0.06 -1.99
C ASN A 129 9.48 0.23 -2.61
N ALA A 130 10.53 0.09 -1.81
CA ALA A 130 11.92 0.29 -2.22
C ALA A 130 12.36 -0.72 -3.30
N PRO A 131 13.40 -0.39 -4.09
CA PRO A 131 13.92 -1.29 -5.14
C PRO A 131 14.37 -2.66 -4.65
N GLY A 132 14.72 -2.77 -3.36
CA GLY A 132 15.11 -4.03 -2.73
C GLY A 132 14.05 -5.13 -2.84
N LEU A 133 12.77 -4.76 -2.93
CA LEU A 133 11.68 -5.72 -3.15
C LEU A 133 11.84 -6.51 -4.47
N PHE A 134 12.47 -5.92 -5.48
CA PHE A 134 12.71 -6.56 -6.80
C PHE A 134 14.04 -7.31 -6.88
N THR A 135 14.68 -7.58 -5.77
CA THR A 135 15.98 -8.25 -5.70
C THR A 135 15.91 -9.51 -4.85
N LYS A 136 17.00 -10.30 -4.83
CA LYS A 136 17.11 -11.46 -3.92
C LYS A 136 16.82 -11.12 -2.46
N MET A 137 17.13 -9.91 -2.04
CA MET A 137 16.86 -9.43 -0.67
C MET A 137 15.36 -9.41 -0.36
N GLY A 138 14.52 -9.13 -1.36
CA GLY A 138 13.07 -9.09 -1.22
C GLY A 138 12.35 -10.40 -1.57
N GLU A 139 13.07 -11.46 -1.97
CA GLU A 139 12.45 -12.69 -2.47
C GLU A 139 11.50 -13.33 -1.46
N GLY A 140 11.88 -13.40 -0.19
CA GLY A 140 11.01 -13.93 0.87
C GLY A 140 9.73 -13.09 1.05
N VAL A 141 9.85 -11.75 0.93
CA VAL A 141 8.68 -10.86 0.98
C VAL A 141 7.75 -11.12 -0.21
N VAL A 142 8.30 -11.19 -1.41
CA VAL A 142 7.53 -11.47 -2.63
C VAL A 142 6.81 -12.80 -2.56
N ASN A 143 7.49 -13.85 -2.08
CA ASN A 143 6.88 -15.18 -1.93
C ASN A 143 5.73 -15.17 -0.94
N ARG A 144 5.87 -14.44 0.19
CA ARG A 144 4.79 -14.31 1.16
C ARG A 144 3.61 -13.49 0.62
N LEU A 145 3.86 -12.40 -0.11
CA LEU A 145 2.80 -11.64 -0.77
C LEU A 145 2.04 -12.48 -1.82
N LYS A 146 2.76 -13.29 -2.61
CA LYS A 146 2.13 -14.24 -3.55
C LYS A 146 1.21 -15.22 -2.81
N ALA A 147 1.67 -15.82 -1.74
CA ALA A 147 0.88 -16.75 -0.94
C ALA A 147 -0.38 -16.08 -0.36
N ILE A 148 -0.28 -14.81 0.07
CA ILE A 148 -1.44 -14.01 0.51
C ILE A 148 -2.41 -13.82 -0.67
N GLY A 149 -1.94 -13.43 -1.86
CA GLY A 149 -2.78 -13.29 -3.04
C GLY A 149 -3.50 -14.60 -3.37
N GLU A 150 -2.78 -15.71 -3.43
CA GLU A 150 -3.35 -17.05 -3.71
C GLU A 150 -4.43 -17.44 -2.70
N LYS A 151 -4.21 -17.17 -1.41
CA LYS A 151 -5.18 -17.44 -0.33
C LYS A 151 -6.53 -16.77 -0.57
N TYR A 152 -6.53 -15.56 -1.13
CA TYR A 152 -7.74 -14.77 -1.36
C TYR A 152 -8.19 -14.73 -2.84
N GLY A 153 -7.58 -15.56 -3.69
CA GLY A 153 -7.97 -15.70 -5.10
C GLY A 153 -7.46 -14.59 -6.03
N TYR A 154 -6.37 -13.91 -5.66
CA TYR A 154 -5.77 -12.86 -6.47
C TYR A 154 -4.49 -13.34 -7.15
N SER A 155 -4.31 -12.89 -8.38
CA SER A 155 -3.01 -12.96 -9.07
C SER A 155 -2.07 -11.88 -8.54
N PHE A 156 -0.76 -12.13 -8.63
CA PHE A 156 0.26 -11.19 -8.15
C PHE A 156 1.20 -10.78 -9.28
N SER A 157 1.51 -9.49 -9.36
CA SER A 157 2.48 -8.93 -10.31
C SER A 157 3.43 -7.96 -9.62
N LEU A 158 4.66 -7.87 -10.11
CA LEU A 158 5.69 -7.00 -9.58
C LEU A 158 6.33 -6.20 -10.71
N ILE A 159 6.38 -4.88 -10.58
CA ILE A 159 6.91 -3.96 -11.58
C ILE A 159 7.96 -3.06 -10.94
N LYS A 160 9.12 -2.95 -11.57
CA LYS A 160 10.13 -1.95 -11.21
C LYS A 160 10.12 -0.83 -12.22
N THR A 161 10.08 0.42 -11.76
CA THR A 161 10.09 1.60 -12.62
C THR A 161 10.98 2.71 -12.06
N ASN A 162 11.20 3.73 -12.87
CA ASN A 162 11.97 4.92 -12.54
C ASN A 162 11.15 6.17 -12.88
N THR A 163 11.14 7.16 -12.00
CA THR A 163 10.35 8.39 -12.18
C THR A 163 10.68 9.16 -13.46
N GLU A 164 11.90 9.05 -13.97
CA GLU A 164 12.31 9.64 -15.26
C GLU A 164 11.45 9.13 -16.43
N LEU A 165 11.03 7.86 -16.39
CA LEU A 165 10.13 7.26 -17.41
C LEU A 165 8.72 7.85 -17.38
N HIS A 166 8.39 8.58 -16.34
CA HIS A 166 7.09 9.22 -16.11
C HIS A 166 7.15 10.76 -16.20
N GLY A 167 8.21 11.28 -16.83
CA GLY A 167 8.38 12.73 -17.07
C GLY A 167 8.76 13.54 -15.83
N ILE A 168 9.21 12.90 -14.74
CA ILE A 168 9.67 13.60 -13.54
C ILE A 168 11.19 13.78 -13.61
N PRO A 169 11.74 15.00 -13.47
CA PRO A 169 13.17 15.27 -13.56
C PRO A 169 13.93 14.83 -12.30
N GLN A 170 13.73 13.59 -11.88
CA GLN A 170 14.36 12.97 -10.73
C GLN A 170 14.58 11.48 -11.01
N ARG A 171 15.77 10.98 -10.74
CA ARG A 171 16.02 9.54 -10.80
C ARG A 171 15.64 8.87 -9.49
N ARG A 172 14.45 8.27 -9.45
CA ARG A 172 13.94 7.54 -8.30
C ARG A 172 13.38 6.19 -8.72
N ILE A 173 14.10 5.13 -8.43
CA ILE A 173 13.68 3.77 -8.75
C ILE A 173 12.77 3.25 -7.64
N ARG A 174 11.63 2.65 -8.02
CA ARG A 174 10.66 2.06 -7.11
C ARG A 174 10.13 0.76 -7.67
N THR A 175 9.65 -0.07 -6.77
CA THR A 175 8.98 -1.32 -7.07
C THR A 175 7.51 -1.17 -6.70
N PHE A 176 6.63 -1.56 -7.62
CA PHE A 176 5.19 -1.64 -7.38
C PHE A 176 4.78 -3.10 -7.40
N TYR A 177 3.94 -3.47 -6.45
CA TYR A 177 3.29 -4.78 -6.42
C TYR A 177 1.79 -4.61 -6.62
N PHE A 178 1.18 -5.59 -7.27
CA PHE A 178 -0.23 -5.61 -7.60
C PHE A 178 -0.83 -6.96 -7.25
N PHE A 179 -1.98 -6.93 -6.60
CA PHE A 179 -2.92 -8.03 -6.52
C PHE A 179 -4.11 -7.67 -7.41
N TRP A 180 -4.56 -8.61 -8.23
CA TRP A 180 -5.64 -8.37 -9.17
C TRP A 180 -6.41 -9.67 -9.46
N ASN A 181 -7.73 -9.55 -9.69
CA ASN A 181 -8.61 -10.66 -10.03
C ASN A 181 -9.42 -10.36 -11.31
#